data_c4d8ea1a727a0e70ec5d00e96e8bdbfc
#
_entry.id   c4d8ea1a727a0e70ec5d00e96e8bdbfc
#
_cell.length_a   1.000
_cell.length_b   1.000
_cell.length_c   1.000
_cell.angle_alpha   90.00
_cell.angle_beta   90.00
_cell.angle_gamma   90.00
#
_symmetry.space_group_name_H-M   'P 1'
#
loop_
_entity.id
_entity.type
_entity.pdbx_description
1 polymer ?
#
loop_
_entity_poly.entity_id
_entity_poly.type
_entity_poly.pdbx_seq_one_letter_code
_entity_poly.pdbx_strand_id
1 'polypeptide(L)'
;REVSLEVPATVYSAEGVSAGETTVAIDGSVKILGDRSFEGQFAIHEVETTCREGVHANIRWDAMWTGAQDILFYRAGEFCTLGVERMLYITENMQSFGLRLEDGTIITTDEAYVPLLMSGYYYSIRPIFSNQF
;
A
#
# COMPACT_ATOMS: atom_id res chain seq x y z
N ARG A 1 -14.46 5.79 10.40
CA ARG A 1 -13.45 6.67 11.03
C ARG A 1 -12.72 7.47 9.97
N GLU A 2 -12.64 8.79 10.18
CA GLU A 2 -11.91 9.66 9.27
C GLU A 2 -10.43 9.61 9.58
N VAL A 3 -9.63 9.66 8.52
CA VAL A 3 -8.17 9.62 8.60
C VAL A 3 -7.61 10.77 7.77
N SER A 4 -6.67 11.50 8.33
CA SER A 4 -5.96 12.56 7.61
C SER A 4 -4.51 12.57 8.12
N LEU A 5 -3.59 12.07 7.29
CA LEU A 5 -2.21 11.82 7.66
C LEU A 5 -1.26 12.19 6.53
N GLU A 6 -0.02 12.49 6.90
CA GLU A 6 1.10 12.50 5.97
C GLU A 6 2.14 11.54 6.50
N VAL A 7 2.47 10.51 5.75
CA VAL A 7 3.36 9.45 6.19
C VAL A 7 4.62 9.46 5.35
N PRO A 8 5.79 9.62 5.96
CA PRO A 8 7.05 9.53 5.22
C PRO A 8 7.32 8.09 4.81
N ALA A 9 7.86 7.91 3.64
CA ALA A 9 8.20 6.60 3.10
C ALA A 9 9.48 6.69 2.28
N THR A 10 10.12 5.55 2.07
CA THR A 10 11.33 5.46 1.26
C THR A 10 11.00 4.77 -0.06
N VAL A 11 11.62 5.26 -1.11
CA VAL A 11 11.48 4.71 -2.46
C VAL A 11 12.69 3.82 -2.73
N TYR A 12 12.42 2.62 -3.23
CA TYR A 12 13.46 1.68 -3.64
C TYR A 12 13.25 1.31 -5.12
N SER A 13 14.35 1.09 -5.81
CA SER A 13 14.29 0.60 -7.19
C SER A 13 13.79 -0.85 -7.21
N ALA A 14 13.53 -1.34 -8.41
CA ALA A 14 13.13 -2.74 -8.61
C ALA A 14 14.20 -3.73 -8.09
N GLU A 15 15.44 -3.29 -8.01
CA GLU A 15 16.56 -4.10 -7.50
C GLU A 15 16.73 -3.98 -5.98
N GLY A 16 15.86 -3.23 -5.32
CA GLY A 16 15.92 -3.08 -3.88
C GLY A 16 16.92 -2.07 -3.38
N VAL A 17 17.37 -1.16 -4.25
CA VAL A 17 18.33 -0.10 -3.90
C VAL A 17 17.56 1.17 -3.56
N SER A 18 17.92 1.80 -2.43
CA SER A 18 17.30 3.06 -2.02
C SER A 18 17.47 4.12 -3.11
N ALA A 19 16.38 4.73 -3.52
CA ALA A 19 16.34 5.70 -4.61
C ALA A 19 15.83 7.07 -4.17
N GLY A 20 15.49 7.23 -2.90
CA GLY A 20 15.03 8.51 -2.38
C GLY A 20 13.92 8.36 -1.37
N GLU A 21 13.35 9.48 -1.00
CA GLU A 21 12.27 9.52 -0.03
C GLU A 21 11.05 10.21 -0.60
N THR A 22 9.90 9.88 -0.09
CA THR A 22 8.65 10.47 -0.52
C THR A 22 7.72 10.65 0.69
N THR A 23 6.59 11.25 0.45
CA THR A 23 5.52 11.37 1.44
C THR A 23 4.24 10.84 0.84
N VAL A 24 3.46 10.14 1.64
CA VAL A 24 2.16 9.65 1.23
C VAL A 24 1.10 10.41 2.01
N ALA A 25 0.26 11.15 1.29
CA ALA A 25 -0.85 11.89 1.88
C ALA A 25 -2.08 10.98 1.89
N ILE A 26 -2.59 10.72 3.08
CA ILE A 26 -3.72 9.81 3.27
C ILE A 26 -4.89 10.60 3.85
N ASP A 27 -5.99 10.64 3.13
CA ASP A 27 -7.16 11.41 3.54
C ASP A 27 -8.42 10.69 3.09
N GLY A 28 -9.19 10.20 4.02
CA GLY A 28 -10.40 9.46 3.70
C GLY A 28 -11.02 8.79 4.91
N SER A 29 -11.74 7.73 4.64
CA SER A 29 -12.52 7.00 5.65
C SER A 29 -12.11 5.55 5.73
N VAL A 30 -11.95 5.07 6.96
CA VAL A 30 -11.71 3.65 7.24
C VAL A 30 -12.97 3.03 7.79
N LYS A 31 -13.41 1.97 7.16
CA LYS A 31 -14.52 1.15 7.63
C LYS A 31 -13.96 0.01 8.46
N ILE A 32 -14.32 -0.03 9.74
CA ILE A 32 -13.74 -0.99 10.68
C ILE A 32 -14.66 -2.14 11.04
N LEU A 33 -15.93 -2.04 10.70
CA LEU A 33 -16.92 -3.11 10.95
C LEU A 33 -17.25 -3.80 9.63
N GLY A 34 -17.39 -5.11 9.67
CA GLY A 34 -17.63 -5.88 8.46
C GLY A 34 -16.36 -6.03 7.64
N ASP A 35 -16.47 -5.84 6.33
CA ASP A 35 -15.32 -5.88 5.43
C ASP A 35 -14.51 -4.60 5.62
N ARG A 36 -13.33 -4.75 6.18
CA ARG A 36 -12.48 -3.61 6.50
C ARG A 36 -11.88 -3.03 5.24
N SER A 37 -12.04 -1.73 5.09
CA SER A 37 -11.60 -1.05 3.88
C SER A 37 -11.32 0.44 4.15
N PHE A 38 -10.56 1.03 3.24
CA PHE A 38 -10.31 2.46 3.20
C PHE A 38 -10.76 3.00 1.85
N GLU A 39 -11.37 4.16 1.86
CA GLU A 39 -11.71 4.90 0.66
C GLU A 39 -11.29 6.35 0.81
N GLY A 40 -10.62 6.87 -0.21
CA GLY A 40 -10.23 8.26 -0.20
C GLY A 40 -8.98 8.49 -1.03
N GLN A 41 -8.11 9.35 -0.52
CA GLN A 41 -6.86 9.70 -1.17
C GLN A 41 -5.70 8.96 -0.52
N PHE A 42 -4.90 8.32 -1.34
CA PHE A 42 -3.65 7.68 -0.92
C PHE A 42 -2.61 8.15 -1.94
N ALA A 43 -2.18 9.39 -1.75
CA ALA A 43 -1.38 10.11 -2.74
C ALA A 43 0.10 9.97 -2.45
N ILE A 44 0.79 9.22 -3.27
CA ILE A 44 2.23 9.02 -3.17
C ILE A 44 2.90 10.14 -3.99
N HIS A 45 3.62 11.04 -3.33
CA HIS A 45 4.22 12.18 -4.03
C HIS A 45 5.14 11.75 -5.17
N GLU A 46 5.87 10.66 -4.99
CA GLU A 46 6.74 10.13 -6.02
C GLU A 46 5.99 9.66 -7.27
N VAL A 47 4.71 9.33 -7.12
CA VAL A 47 3.87 8.81 -8.20
C VAL A 47 2.78 9.83 -8.50
N GLU A 48 3.06 10.73 -9.42
CA GLU A 48 2.24 11.91 -9.70
C GLU A 48 0.79 11.56 -10.04
N THR A 49 0.57 10.46 -10.75
CA THR A 49 -0.80 10.06 -11.12
C THR A 49 -1.69 9.79 -9.91
N THR A 50 -1.13 9.41 -8.77
CA THR A 50 -1.92 9.17 -7.55
C THR A 50 -2.35 10.47 -6.88
N CYS A 51 -1.74 11.58 -7.26
CA CYS A 51 -1.98 12.89 -6.65
C CYS A 51 -2.97 13.73 -7.44
N ARG A 52 -3.41 13.26 -8.60
CA ARG A 52 -4.32 14.03 -9.45
C ARG A 52 -5.70 14.14 -8.87
N GLU A 53 -6.33 15.28 -9.11
CA GLU A 53 -7.72 15.49 -8.73
C GLU A 53 -8.61 14.44 -9.42
N GLY A 54 -9.56 13.90 -8.67
CA GLY A 54 -10.48 12.91 -9.21
C GLY A 54 -9.97 11.48 -9.14
N VAL A 55 -8.75 11.26 -8.66
CA VAL A 55 -8.22 9.91 -8.47
C VAL A 55 -8.52 9.47 -7.05
N HIS A 56 -9.19 8.34 -6.92
CA HIS A 56 -9.55 7.75 -5.64
C HIS A 56 -8.79 6.47 -5.40
N ALA A 57 -8.41 6.25 -4.15
CA ALA A 57 -7.77 5.01 -3.73
C ALA A 57 -8.74 4.19 -2.90
N ASN A 58 -8.66 2.89 -3.08
CA ASN A 58 -9.38 1.93 -2.26
C ASN A 58 -8.40 0.92 -1.73
N ILE A 59 -8.45 0.67 -0.43
CA ILE A 59 -7.64 -0.35 0.20
C ILE A 59 -8.58 -1.34 0.86
N ARG A 60 -8.32 -2.62 0.64
CA ARG A 60 -9.05 -3.69 1.29
C ARG A 60 -8.07 -4.50 2.11
N TRP A 61 -8.32 -4.56 3.42
CA TRP A 61 -7.57 -5.45 4.28
C TRP A 61 -8.08 -6.84 4.05
N ASP A 62 -7.23 -7.67 3.50
CA ASP A 62 -7.65 -9.01 3.23
C ASP A 62 -7.82 -9.80 4.52
N ALA A 63 -8.64 -10.79 4.42
CA ALA A 63 -8.96 -11.61 5.55
C ALA A 63 -7.72 -12.33 6.08
N MET A 64 -7.54 -12.24 7.36
CA MET A 64 -6.49 -12.99 8.05
C MET A 64 -6.60 -14.48 7.79
N TRP A 65 -7.77 -14.92 7.37
CA TRP A 65 -8.07 -16.32 7.14
C TRP A 65 -7.40 -16.89 5.90
N THR A 66 -7.28 -16.07 4.85
CA THR A 66 -6.78 -16.55 3.56
C THR A 66 -5.27 -16.43 3.45
N GLY A 67 -4.66 -15.60 4.29
CA GLY A 67 -3.24 -15.32 4.18
C GLY A 67 -2.87 -14.48 2.98
N ALA A 68 -3.85 -13.92 2.27
CA ALA A 68 -3.59 -13.08 1.14
C ALA A 68 -3.14 -11.69 1.59
N GLN A 69 -2.49 -10.99 0.69
CA GLN A 69 -2.01 -9.64 0.99
C GLN A 69 -3.14 -8.61 0.89
N ASP A 70 -2.92 -7.46 1.48
CA ASP A 70 -3.85 -6.35 1.36
C ASP A 70 -3.85 -5.83 -0.09
N ILE A 71 -4.95 -5.26 -0.51
CA ILE A 71 -5.13 -4.83 -1.89
C ILE A 71 -5.31 -3.32 -1.93
N LEU A 72 -4.54 -2.67 -2.80
CA LEU A 72 -4.66 -1.25 -3.08
C LEU A 72 -4.91 -1.07 -4.56
N PHE A 73 -5.94 -0.29 -4.89
CA PHE A 73 -6.16 0.07 -6.29
C PHE A 73 -6.65 1.51 -6.40
N TYR A 74 -6.35 2.12 -7.54
CA TYR A 74 -6.69 3.50 -7.84
C TYR A 74 -7.68 3.57 -8.99
N ARG A 75 -8.58 4.53 -8.89
CA ARG A 75 -9.59 4.78 -9.91
C ARG A 75 -9.70 6.24 -10.24
N ALA A 76 -9.92 6.53 -11.52
CA ALA A 76 -10.37 7.82 -12.00
C ALA A 76 -11.68 7.56 -12.75
N GLY A 77 -12.81 7.87 -12.11
CA GLY A 77 -14.10 7.45 -12.64
C GLY A 77 -14.23 5.94 -12.59
N GLU A 78 -14.46 5.31 -13.74
CA GLU A 78 -14.63 3.87 -13.84
C GLU A 78 -13.34 3.12 -14.18
N PHE A 79 -12.24 3.86 -14.37
CA PHE A 79 -11.01 3.27 -14.87
C PHE A 79 -9.96 3.16 -13.77
N CYS A 80 -9.18 2.07 -13.81
CA CYS A 80 -7.99 1.94 -13.00
C CYS A 80 -6.88 2.77 -13.64
N THR A 81 -6.20 3.59 -12.86
CA THR A 81 -5.22 4.54 -13.37
C THR A 81 -3.78 4.14 -13.10
N LEU A 82 -3.56 3.26 -12.14
CA LEU A 82 -2.21 2.88 -11.74
C LEU A 82 -2.22 1.42 -11.32
N GLY A 83 -1.23 0.70 -11.81
CA GLY A 83 -1.04 -0.69 -11.42
C GLY A 83 -0.20 -0.80 -10.17
N VAL A 84 -0.78 -1.37 -9.15
CA VAL A 84 -0.06 -1.80 -7.95
C VAL A 84 0.04 -3.30 -8.04
N GLU A 85 1.26 -3.82 -8.19
CA GLU A 85 1.45 -5.25 -8.34
C GLU A 85 1.12 -5.99 -7.06
N ARG A 86 1.60 -5.46 -5.95
CA ARG A 86 1.29 -6.03 -4.65
C ARG A 86 1.43 -5.01 -3.54
N MET A 87 0.64 -5.21 -2.51
CA MET A 87 0.73 -4.47 -1.28
C MET A 87 0.85 -5.52 -0.17
N LEU A 88 2.02 -5.59 0.44
CA LEU A 88 2.29 -6.66 1.40
C LEU A 88 1.47 -6.51 2.66
N TYR A 89 1.37 -5.29 3.16
CA TYR A 89 0.75 -5.05 4.45
C TYR A 89 0.47 -3.56 4.64
N ILE A 90 -0.63 -3.25 5.27
CA ILE A 90 -0.89 -1.91 5.79
C ILE A 90 -1.61 -2.02 7.13
N THR A 91 -1.11 -1.29 8.14
CA THR A 91 -1.73 -1.29 9.46
C THR A 91 -3.06 -0.53 9.44
N GLU A 92 -3.92 -0.84 10.42
CA GLU A 92 -5.21 -0.16 10.53
C GLU A 92 -5.09 1.34 10.77
N ASN A 93 -4.00 1.77 11.39
CA ASN A 93 -3.76 3.19 11.59
C ASN A 93 -3.14 3.85 10.36
N MET A 94 -2.89 3.10 9.29
CA MET A 94 -2.38 3.58 8.01
C MET A 94 -0.94 4.13 8.08
N GLN A 95 -0.21 3.87 9.14
CA GLN A 95 1.12 4.45 9.33
C GLN A 95 2.28 3.52 8.98
N SER A 96 2.00 2.26 8.75
CA SER A 96 3.04 1.30 8.35
C SER A 96 2.54 0.49 7.16
N PHE A 97 3.29 0.52 6.07
CA PHE A 97 2.91 -0.20 4.86
C PHE A 97 4.11 -0.42 3.94
N GLY A 98 3.94 -1.36 3.01
CA GLY A 98 4.88 -1.55 1.93
C GLY A 98 4.15 -2.00 0.69
N LEU A 99 4.44 -1.38 -0.45
CA LEU A 99 3.81 -1.71 -1.71
C LEU A 99 4.83 -1.74 -2.84
N ARG A 100 4.48 -2.47 -3.89
CA ARG A 100 5.28 -2.57 -5.10
C ARG A 100 4.40 -2.21 -6.29
N LEU A 101 4.89 -1.30 -7.10
CA LEU A 101 4.22 -0.89 -8.33
C LEU A 101 4.52 -1.88 -9.46
N GLU A 102 3.74 -1.82 -10.52
CA GLU A 102 3.92 -2.71 -11.66
C GLU A 102 5.29 -2.58 -12.33
N ASP A 103 5.91 -1.42 -12.25
CA ASP A 103 7.26 -1.21 -12.81
C ASP A 103 8.37 -1.72 -11.89
N GLY A 104 7.99 -2.25 -10.72
CA GLY A 104 8.96 -2.78 -9.76
C GLY A 104 9.38 -1.81 -8.67
N THR A 105 9.00 -0.54 -8.77
CA THR A 105 9.32 0.45 -7.73
C THR A 105 8.64 0.08 -6.42
N ILE A 106 9.39 0.17 -5.33
CA ILE A 106 8.88 -0.16 -3.99
C ILE A 106 8.77 1.13 -3.17
N ILE A 107 7.62 1.29 -2.53
CA ILE A 107 7.36 2.40 -1.62
C ILE A 107 7.04 1.78 -0.26
N THR A 108 7.82 2.11 0.76
CA THR A 108 7.63 1.47 2.05
C THR A 108 8.02 2.38 3.21
N THR A 109 7.36 2.18 4.33
CA THR A 109 7.68 2.87 5.58
C THR A 109 8.75 2.14 6.40
N ASP A 110 9.03 0.87 6.04
CA ASP A 110 9.99 0.04 6.76
C ASP A 110 10.80 -0.78 5.75
N GLU A 111 12.12 -0.68 5.83
CA GLU A 111 13.01 -1.41 4.93
C GLU A 111 12.85 -2.92 5.02
N ALA A 112 12.34 -3.41 6.15
CA ALA A 112 12.12 -4.85 6.32
C ALA A 112 11.14 -5.42 5.30
N TYR A 113 10.27 -4.60 4.73
CA TYR A 113 9.35 -5.05 3.70
C TYR A 113 10.00 -5.23 2.33
N VAL A 114 11.17 -4.64 2.10
CA VAL A 114 11.79 -4.64 0.77
C VAL A 114 12.09 -6.06 0.25
N PRO A 115 12.78 -6.93 1.01
CA PRO A 115 13.04 -8.28 0.52
C PRO A 115 11.76 -9.06 0.23
N LEU A 116 10.73 -8.83 1.04
CA LEU A 116 9.47 -9.54 0.89
C LEU A 116 8.71 -9.08 -0.34
N LEU A 117 8.77 -7.78 -0.63
CA LEU A 117 8.13 -7.23 -1.82
C LEU A 117 8.85 -7.63 -3.10
N MET A 118 10.15 -7.89 -3.02
CA MET A 118 10.93 -8.36 -4.16
C MET A 118 10.75 -9.86 -4.40
N SER A 119 10.36 -10.61 -3.38
CA SER A 119 10.22 -12.05 -3.46
C SER A 119 8.98 -12.46 -4.25
N GLY A 120 9.13 -13.49 -5.08
CA GLY A 120 7.98 -14.13 -5.71
C GLY A 120 7.23 -15.09 -4.81
N TYR A 121 7.73 -15.31 -3.60
CA TYR A 121 7.20 -16.32 -2.67
C TYR A 121 6.49 -15.69 -1.47
N TYR A 122 5.92 -14.51 -1.63
CA TYR A 122 5.31 -13.81 -0.51
C TYR A 122 4.15 -14.58 0.13
N TYR A 123 3.53 -15.49 -0.58
CA TYR A 123 2.45 -16.34 -0.03
C TYR A 123 2.91 -17.16 1.15
N SER A 124 4.12 -17.72 1.06
CA SER A 124 4.64 -18.53 2.14
C SER A 124 5.17 -17.69 3.29
N ILE A 125 5.39 -16.40 3.06
CA ILE A 125 5.89 -15.47 4.06
C ILE A 125 4.73 -14.84 4.86
N ARG A 126 3.60 -14.63 4.22
CA ARG A 126 2.44 -13.97 4.83
C ARG A 126 2.00 -14.62 6.16
N PRO A 127 1.88 -15.94 6.25
CA PRO A 127 1.50 -16.57 7.53
C PRO A 127 2.48 -16.28 8.66
N ILE A 128 3.78 -16.17 8.34
CA ILE A 128 4.79 -15.84 9.33
C ILE A 128 4.56 -14.44 9.88
N PHE A 129 4.26 -13.48 9.00
CA PHE A 129 3.91 -12.14 9.41
C PHE A 129 2.67 -12.13 10.30
N SER A 130 1.66 -12.85 9.91
CA SER A 130 0.39 -12.91 10.64
C SER A 130 0.59 -13.39 12.07
N ASN A 131 1.54 -14.29 12.29
CA ASN A 131 1.83 -14.83 13.60
C ASN A 131 2.54 -13.84 14.52
N GLN A 132 3.04 -12.76 13.99
CA GLN A 132 3.72 -11.72 14.75
C GLN A 132 2.77 -10.63 15.25
N PHE A 133 1.58 -10.65 14.79
CA PHE A 133 0.57 -9.65 15.13
C PHE A 133 -0.62 -10.30 15.87
#